data_290ba8241d5d027ff718b1c3196eb4a3
#
_entry.id   290ba8241d5d027ff718b1c3196eb4a3
#
_cell.length_a   1.000
_cell.length_b   1.000
_cell.length_c   1.000
_cell.angle_alpha   90.00
_cell.angle_beta   90.00
_cell.angle_gamma   90.00
#
_symmetry.space_group_name_H-M   'P 1'
#
loop_
_entity.id
_entity.type
_entity.pdbx_description
1 polymer ?
#
loop_
_entity_poly.entity_id
_entity_poly.type
_entity_poly.pdbx_seq_one_letter_code
_entity_poly.pdbx_strand_id
1 'polypeptide(L)'
;VGLPIEGNEVTGSLPVSYGNGIRRITSSEALFDFGGVSIVADEIGEVKQLITTSTCMMRPAEIVTVNPMTGEFAELTAENKATLEKLDEPLVEQRWMTTVDGKKMHTWILYPPHFDKTKKYPAILMCLGGPQGTISQGFSTRWNYRLMASQGYIVILPNRRGTTAFGQPWCEQIS
;
A
#
# COMPACT_ATOMS: atom_id res chain seq x y z
N VAL A 1 -3.35 -0.32 11.02
CA VAL A 1 -2.46 0.73 11.57
C VAL A 1 -1.13 0.05 11.82
N GLY A 2 -0.19 0.18 10.88
CA GLY A 2 1.15 -0.38 11.04
C GLY A 2 1.91 0.41 12.09
N LEU A 3 2.43 -0.25 13.11
CA LEU A 3 3.40 0.35 14.02
C LEU A 3 4.71 0.59 13.25
N PRO A 4 5.41 1.72 13.47
CA PRO A 4 6.71 1.93 12.87
C PRO A 4 7.67 0.87 13.40
N ILE A 5 8.19 0.05 12.50
CA ILE A 5 9.32 -0.82 12.80
C ILE A 5 10.55 0.03 12.52
N GLU A 6 11.53 0.02 13.43
CA GLU A 6 12.82 0.64 13.18
C GLU A 6 13.37 0.13 11.83
N GLY A 7 13.41 1.02 10.84
CA GLY A 7 13.78 0.70 9.46
C GLY A 7 12.72 1.02 8.43
N ASN A 8 12.21 2.25 8.42
CA ASN A 8 11.63 3.00 7.29
C ASN A 8 10.81 2.23 6.21
N GLU A 9 10.15 1.13 6.51
CA GLU A 9 9.33 0.41 5.52
C GLU A 9 7.85 0.52 5.87
N VAL A 10 7.12 1.26 5.05
CA VAL A 10 5.66 1.28 5.04
C VAL A 10 5.18 0.26 4.03
N THR A 11 4.79 -0.88 4.52
CA THR A 11 4.14 -1.91 3.73
C THR A 11 2.85 -2.31 4.44
N GLY A 12 1.79 -2.49 3.69
CA GLY A 12 0.56 -3.07 4.21
C GLY A 12 0.89 -4.44 4.81
N SER A 13 1.01 -4.51 6.13
CA SER A 13 1.30 -5.76 6.82
C SER A 13 0.18 -6.08 7.80
N LEU A 14 -0.22 -7.34 7.86
CA LEU A 14 -1.09 -7.84 8.91
C LEU A 14 -0.21 -8.18 10.12
N PRO A 15 -0.31 -7.45 11.25
CA PRO A 15 0.39 -7.84 12.46
C PRO A 15 -0.33 -8.99 13.13
N VAL A 16 0.40 -10.03 13.52
CA VAL A 16 -0.08 -11.06 14.44
C VAL A 16 0.80 -11.03 15.67
N SER A 17 0.14 -10.91 16.83
CA SER A 17 0.80 -11.07 18.12
C SER A 17 0.86 -12.56 18.46
N TYR A 18 2.06 -13.09 18.69
CA TYR A 18 2.29 -14.45 19.14
C TYR A 18 3.23 -14.43 20.35
N GLY A 19 2.74 -14.86 21.50
CA GLY A 19 3.53 -14.83 22.73
C GLY A 19 3.93 -13.40 23.13
N ASN A 20 5.20 -13.14 23.32
CA ASN A 20 5.73 -11.90 23.87
C ASN A 20 6.06 -10.83 22.81
N GLY A 21 5.52 -10.88 21.60
CA GLY A 21 5.88 -9.90 20.58
C GLY A 21 4.90 -9.81 19.40
N ILE A 22 5.11 -8.77 18.58
CA ILE A 22 4.42 -8.57 17.32
C ILE A 22 5.33 -9.07 16.20
N ARG A 23 4.83 -9.95 15.35
CA ARG A 23 5.53 -10.45 14.17
C ARG A 23 4.80 -10.02 12.90
N ARG A 24 5.53 -9.50 11.92
CA ARG A 24 5.01 -9.32 10.57
C ARG A 24 4.82 -10.68 9.93
N ILE A 25 3.67 -10.94 9.32
CA ILE A 25 3.38 -12.18 8.62
C ILE A 25 3.64 -12.04 7.13
N THR A 26 3.19 -10.95 6.51
CA THR A 26 3.32 -10.72 5.06
C THR A 26 4.68 -10.14 4.70
N SER A 27 5.14 -10.39 3.46
CA SER A 27 6.41 -9.86 2.96
C SER A 27 6.41 -8.32 2.95
N SER A 28 7.56 -7.72 3.29
CA SER A 28 7.79 -6.28 3.18
C SER A 28 7.82 -5.77 1.73
N GLU A 29 8.10 -6.65 0.78
CA GLU A 29 8.16 -6.34 -0.65
C GLU A 29 6.78 -6.33 -1.32
N ALA A 30 5.77 -6.89 -0.65
CA ALA A 30 4.41 -6.92 -1.16
C ALA A 30 3.76 -5.53 -1.05
N LEU A 31 3.53 -4.88 -2.18
CA LEU A 31 2.87 -3.57 -2.27
C LEU A 31 1.35 -3.74 -2.29
N PHE A 32 0.77 -4.19 -1.18
CA PHE A 32 -0.67 -4.36 -1.01
C PHE A 32 -1.17 -3.80 0.30
N ASP A 33 -2.40 -3.28 0.29
CA ASP A 33 -3.19 -3.05 1.49
C ASP A 33 -4.09 -4.25 1.76
N PHE A 34 -4.21 -4.62 3.03
CA PHE A 34 -5.11 -5.67 3.48
C PHE A 34 -6.28 -5.05 4.24
N GLY A 35 -7.48 -5.58 3.99
CA GLY A 35 -8.72 -5.15 4.64
C GLY A 35 -8.97 -5.83 5.98
N GLY A 36 -10.25 -5.91 6.36
CA GLY A 36 -10.67 -6.65 7.56
C GLY A 36 -10.28 -8.13 7.48
N VAL A 37 -9.91 -8.70 8.63
CA VAL A 37 -9.44 -10.09 8.72
C VAL A 37 -10.48 -10.96 9.39
N SER A 38 -10.81 -12.09 8.75
CA SER A 38 -11.55 -13.20 9.35
C SER A 38 -10.60 -14.34 9.66
N ILE A 39 -10.80 -14.97 10.81
CA ILE A 39 -9.95 -16.06 11.30
C ILE A 39 -10.64 -17.39 11.06
N VAL A 40 -9.93 -18.33 10.48
CA VAL A 40 -10.34 -19.75 10.39
C VAL A 40 -9.50 -20.54 11.38
N ALA A 41 -10.14 -21.11 12.38
CA ALA A 41 -9.52 -21.94 13.41
C ALA A 41 -10.12 -23.37 13.36
N ASP A 42 -9.37 -24.33 13.88
CA ASP A 42 -9.87 -25.69 14.10
C ASP A 42 -10.72 -25.80 15.39
N GLU A 43 -11.18 -27.01 15.68
CA GLU A 43 -12.03 -27.30 16.84
C GLU A 43 -11.38 -27.02 18.20
N ILE A 44 -10.05 -27.00 18.25
CA ILE A 44 -9.28 -26.70 19.47
C ILE A 44 -8.86 -25.23 19.55
N GLY A 45 -9.29 -24.38 18.55
CA GLY A 45 -9.03 -22.96 18.50
C GLY A 45 -7.67 -22.57 17.90
N GLU A 46 -6.95 -23.50 17.29
CA GLU A 46 -5.69 -23.18 16.59
C GLU A 46 -5.99 -22.51 15.25
N VAL A 47 -5.39 -21.33 15.01
CA VAL A 47 -5.57 -20.55 13.79
C VAL A 47 -4.88 -21.25 12.62
N LYS A 48 -5.65 -21.67 11.63
CA LYS A 48 -5.17 -22.35 10.43
C LYS A 48 -5.01 -21.41 9.25
N GLN A 49 -5.88 -20.43 9.14
CA GLN A 49 -5.91 -19.54 8.00
C GLN A 49 -6.53 -18.18 8.36
N LEU A 50 -6.07 -17.15 7.70
CA LEU A 50 -6.69 -15.84 7.73
C LEU A 50 -7.33 -15.58 6.37
N ILE A 51 -8.53 -15.02 6.36
CA ILE A 51 -9.23 -14.59 5.15
C ILE A 51 -9.33 -13.07 5.22
N THR A 52 -8.89 -12.39 4.17
CA THR A 52 -8.90 -10.93 4.10
C THR A 52 -9.11 -10.47 2.66
N THR A 53 -9.23 -9.17 2.45
CA THR A 53 -9.12 -8.59 1.12
C THR A 53 -7.73 -8.04 0.90
N SER A 54 -7.23 -8.12 -0.33
CA SER A 54 -5.96 -7.54 -0.76
C SER A 54 -6.21 -6.59 -1.92
N THR A 55 -5.71 -5.36 -1.83
CA THR A 55 -5.83 -4.34 -2.88
C THR A 55 -4.51 -3.63 -3.10
N CYS A 56 -4.32 -3.07 -4.30
CA CYS A 56 -3.23 -2.13 -4.55
C CYS A 56 -3.70 -1.00 -5.48
N MET A 57 -2.90 0.04 -5.68
CA MET A 57 -3.25 1.16 -6.55
C MET A 57 -3.62 0.73 -7.98
N MET A 58 -3.15 -0.45 -8.40
CA MET A 58 -3.35 -0.98 -9.75
C MET A 58 -4.57 -1.86 -9.89
N ARG A 59 -5.12 -2.38 -8.79
CA ARG A 59 -6.27 -3.29 -8.85
C ARG A 59 -7.22 -3.14 -7.65
N PRO A 60 -8.54 -3.30 -7.88
CA PRO A 60 -9.52 -3.39 -6.81
C PRO A 60 -9.22 -4.54 -5.84
N ALA A 61 -9.93 -4.55 -4.73
CA ALA A 61 -9.81 -5.60 -3.73
C ALA A 61 -10.27 -6.96 -4.26
N GLU A 62 -9.46 -7.98 -3.98
CA GLU A 62 -9.79 -9.39 -4.16
C GLU A 62 -9.74 -10.10 -2.82
N ILE A 63 -10.51 -11.17 -2.65
CA ILE A 63 -10.46 -11.99 -1.43
C ILE A 63 -9.25 -12.90 -1.52
N VAL A 64 -8.49 -12.92 -0.44
CA VAL A 64 -7.27 -13.74 -0.33
C VAL A 64 -7.26 -14.52 0.98
N THR A 65 -6.56 -15.63 0.99
CA THR A 65 -6.18 -16.33 2.21
C THR A 65 -4.72 -16.06 2.53
N VAL A 66 -4.41 -15.99 3.82
CA VAL A 66 -3.04 -15.84 4.30
C VAL A 66 -2.74 -16.94 5.30
N ASN A 67 -1.64 -17.66 5.11
CA ASN A 67 -1.14 -18.61 6.08
C ASN A 67 -0.49 -17.83 7.25
N PRO A 68 -0.99 -17.97 8.49
CA PRO A 68 -0.48 -17.18 9.62
C PRO A 68 0.95 -17.57 10.03
N MET A 69 1.43 -18.73 9.64
CA MET A 69 2.77 -19.22 9.98
C MET A 69 3.83 -18.81 8.97
N THR A 70 3.51 -18.96 7.66
CA THR A 70 4.46 -18.72 6.57
C THR A 70 4.32 -17.32 5.95
N GLY A 71 3.13 -16.69 6.06
CA GLY A 71 2.82 -15.43 5.40
C GLY A 71 2.47 -15.59 3.91
N GLU A 72 2.48 -16.81 3.39
CA GLU A 72 2.04 -17.06 2.02
C GLU A 72 0.56 -16.72 1.87
N PHE A 73 0.21 -16.06 0.79
CA PHE A 73 -1.18 -15.77 0.47
C PHE A 73 -1.58 -16.33 -0.89
N ALA A 74 -2.86 -16.68 -1.03
CA ALA A 74 -3.45 -17.16 -2.27
C ALA A 74 -4.74 -16.39 -2.56
N GLU A 75 -4.96 -16.02 -3.81
CA GLU A 75 -6.19 -15.38 -4.26
C GLU A 75 -7.34 -16.39 -4.29
N LEU A 76 -8.46 -16.04 -3.67
CA LEU A 76 -9.73 -16.80 -3.75
C LEU A 76 -10.65 -16.24 -4.83
N THR A 77 -10.54 -14.95 -5.14
CA THR A 77 -11.28 -14.29 -6.20
C THR A 77 -10.34 -13.62 -7.18
N ALA A 78 -10.77 -13.43 -8.41
CA ALA A 78 -10.03 -12.77 -9.48
C ALA A 78 -11.00 -12.04 -10.43
N GLU A 79 -12.01 -11.36 -9.87
CA GLU A 79 -13.14 -10.78 -10.60
C GLU A 79 -12.70 -9.75 -11.64
N ASN A 80 -11.66 -8.98 -11.33
CA ASN A 80 -11.19 -7.92 -12.21
C ASN A 80 -10.05 -8.34 -13.14
N LYS A 81 -9.48 -9.53 -12.95
CA LYS A 81 -8.25 -9.99 -13.63
C LYS A 81 -8.38 -9.93 -15.15
N ALA A 82 -9.43 -10.53 -15.71
CA ALA A 82 -9.62 -10.60 -17.16
C ALA A 82 -9.78 -9.23 -17.85
N THR A 83 -10.23 -8.21 -17.09
CA THR A 83 -10.31 -6.83 -17.58
C THR A 83 -8.97 -6.12 -17.46
N LEU A 84 -8.29 -6.28 -16.31
CA LEU A 84 -7.06 -5.57 -16.03
C LEU A 84 -5.88 -6.07 -16.87
N GLU A 85 -5.85 -7.36 -17.24
CA GLU A 85 -4.83 -7.94 -18.12
C GLU A 85 -4.85 -7.37 -19.56
N LYS A 86 -5.95 -6.74 -19.96
CA LYS A 86 -6.08 -6.07 -21.27
C LYS A 86 -5.59 -4.62 -21.26
N LEU A 87 -5.24 -4.11 -20.10
CA LEU A 87 -4.86 -2.71 -19.91
C LEU A 87 -3.37 -2.63 -19.59
N ASP A 88 -2.68 -1.73 -20.24
CA ASP A 88 -1.30 -1.41 -19.89
C ASP A 88 -1.20 -0.96 -18.43
N GLU A 89 -0.15 -1.43 -17.76
CA GLU A 89 0.04 -1.17 -16.34
C GLU A 89 1.10 -0.09 -16.11
N PRO A 90 0.77 0.97 -15.33
CA PRO A 90 1.74 1.93 -14.85
C PRO A 90 2.76 1.30 -13.90
N LEU A 91 3.97 1.80 -13.90
CA LEU A 91 4.98 1.41 -12.91
C LEU A 91 4.78 2.19 -11.61
N VAL A 92 4.65 1.50 -10.49
CA VAL A 92 4.59 2.09 -9.16
C VAL A 92 5.95 1.99 -8.47
N GLU A 93 6.44 3.11 -8.00
CA GLU A 93 7.70 3.21 -7.26
C GLU A 93 7.46 3.90 -5.91
N GLN A 94 8.09 3.41 -4.85
CA GLN A 94 8.18 4.15 -3.58
C GLN A 94 9.53 4.86 -3.47
N ARG A 95 9.49 6.11 -3.01
CA ARG A 95 10.70 6.91 -2.77
C ARG A 95 10.67 7.56 -1.39
N TRP A 96 11.85 7.59 -0.77
CA TRP A 96 12.10 8.37 0.42
C TRP A 96 12.81 9.66 0.02
N MET A 97 12.08 10.77 0.09
CA MET A 97 12.59 12.09 -0.25
C MET A 97 13.10 12.81 1.02
N THR A 98 14.16 13.55 0.89
CA THR A 98 14.66 14.39 2.00
C THR A 98 13.99 15.75 1.93
N THR A 99 13.28 16.12 2.99
CA THR A 99 12.65 17.46 3.12
C THR A 99 13.69 18.53 3.41
N VAL A 100 13.29 19.79 3.30
CA VAL A 100 14.20 20.96 3.51
C VAL A 100 14.81 21.00 4.90
N ASP A 101 14.17 20.40 5.89
CA ASP A 101 14.66 20.26 7.28
C ASP A 101 15.34 18.91 7.55
N GLY A 102 15.72 18.17 6.50
CA GLY A 102 16.51 16.95 6.58
C GLY A 102 15.72 15.67 6.93
N LYS A 103 14.41 15.75 7.11
CA LYS A 103 13.59 14.56 7.45
C LYS A 103 13.26 13.74 6.20
N LYS A 104 12.95 12.48 6.41
CA LYS A 104 12.56 11.56 5.32
C LYS A 104 11.05 11.57 5.15
N MET A 105 10.60 11.79 3.92
CA MET A 105 9.20 11.76 3.51
C MET A 105 8.99 10.65 2.49
N HIS A 106 8.08 9.73 2.81
CA HIS A 106 7.69 8.68 1.87
C HIS A 106 6.79 9.27 0.77
N THR A 107 7.01 8.84 -0.47
CA THR A 107 6.26 9.30 -1.63
C THR A 107 6.06 8.14 -2.60
N TRP A 108 4.83 7.90 -3.01
CA TRP A 108 4.56 7.02 -4.14
C TRP A 108 4.70 7.82 -5.44
N ILE A 109 5.26 7.18 -6.46
CA ILE A 109 5.35 7.73 -7.80
C ILE A 109 4.82 6.69 -8.77
N LEU A 110 3.83 7.08 -9.57
CA LEU A 110 3.32 6.26 -10.65
C LEU A 110 3.81 6.85 -11.97
N TYR A 111 4.49 6.04 -12.74
CA TYR A 111 4.90 6.38 -14.09
C TYR A 111 3.88 5.87 -15.10
N PRO A 112 3.66 6.57 -16.23
CA PRO A 112 2.79 6.09 -17.27
C PRO A 112 3.26 4.72 -17.81
N PRO A 113 2.37 3.93 -18.40
CA PRO A 113 2.77 2.74 -19.15
C PRO A 113 3.85 3.09 -20.18
N HIS A 114 4.77 2.17 -20.40
CA HIS A 114 5.89 2.35 -21.35
C HIS A 114 6.76 3.59 -21.06
N PHE A 115 6.89 3.93 -19.76
CA PHE A 115 7.68 5.09 -19.33
C PHE A 115 9.11 5.03 -19.86
N ASP A 116 9.54 6.12 -20.50
CA ASP A 116 10.89 6.32 -21.01
C ASP A 116 11.55 7.47 -20.27
N LYS A 117 12.54 7.17 -19.45
CA LYS A 117 13.27 8.15 -18.62
C LYS A 117 14.01 9.23 -19.42
N THR A 118 14.17 9.05 -20.74
CA THR A 118 14.79 10.06 -21.63
C THR A 118 13.81 11.13 -22.09
N LYS A 119 12.50 10.91 -21.89
CA LYS A 119 11.43 11.83 -22.28
C LYS A 119 10.98 12.69 -21.11
N LYS A 120 10.31 13.78 -21.42
CA LYS A 120 9.65 14.64 -20.45
C LYS A 120 8.15 14.31 -20.41
N TYR A 121 7.60 14.27 -19.19
CA TYR A 121 6.20 13.98 -18.97
C TYR A 121 5.57 15.10 -18.12
N PRO A 122 4.30 15.41 -18.34
CA PRO A 122 3.57 16.24 -17.39
C PRO A 122 3.40 15.48 -16.07
N ALA A 123 3.32 16.22 -14.95
CA ALA A 123 3.17 15.61 -13.63
C ALA A 123 1.94 16.14 -12.90
N ILE A 124 1.31 15.26 -12.14
CA ILE A 124 0.21 15.59 -11.21
C ILE A 124 0.72 15.36 -9.79
N LEU A 125 0.71 16.42 -8.97
CA LEU A 125 0.96 16.32 -7.54
C LEU A 125 -0.37 16.22 -6.79
N MET A 126 -0.59 15.12 -6.08
CA MET A 126 -1.78 14.91 -5.27
C MET A 126 -1.56 15.45 -3.85
N CYS A 127 -2.32 16.48 -3.50
CA CYS A 127 -2.33 17.03 -2.15
C CYS A 127 -3.45 16.39 -1.34
N LEU A 128 -3.13 15.33 -0.59
CA LEU A 128 -4.11 14.66 0.27
C LEU A 128 -4.56 15.60 1.39
N GLY A 129 -5.88 15.76 1.53
CA GLY A 129 -6.51 16.43 2.64
C GLY A 129 -6.70 15.53 3.86
N GLY A 130 -7.45 16.03 4.83
CA GLY A 130 -7.93 15.17 5.87
C GLY A 130 -7.69 15.45 7.32
N PRO A 131 -6.77 16.30 7.83
CA PRO A 131 -5.38 16.57 7.48
C PRO A 131 -4.45 15.38 7.76
N GLN A 132 -4.85 14.39 8.56
CA GLN A 132 -4.06 13.25 9.01
C GLN A 132 -4.44 11.97 8.28
N GLY A 133 -4.35 11.99 6.95
CA GLY A 133 -4.59 10.82 6.09
C GLY A 133 -3.29 10.25 5.50
N THR A 134 -3.28 8.95 5.22
CA THR A 134 -2.16 8.24 4.56
C THR A 134 -2.55 7.86 3.14
N ILE A 135 -1.66 8.09 2.20
CA ILE A 135 -1.75 7.49 0.87
C ILE A 135 -1.02 6.15 0.93
N SER A 136 -1.81 5.09 0.95
CA SER A 136 -1.36 3.70 0.95
C SER A 136 -1.53 3.06 -0.44
N GLN A 137 -1.63 1.76 -0.52
CA GLN A 137 -1.89 1.02 -1.75
C GLN A 137 -3.37 0.87 -2.11
N GLY A 138 -4.27 1.57 -1.40
CA GLY A 138 -5.71 1.46 -1.63
C GLY A 138 -6.13 1.85 -3.05
N PHE A 139 -6.92 0.99 -3.70
CA PHE A 139 -7.55 1.31 -4.99
C PHE A 139 -8.73 2.26 -4.79
N SER A 140 -8.83 3.26 -5.65
CA SER A 140 -9.96 4.18 -5.66
C SER A 140 -10.55 4.30 -7.07
N THR A 141 -11.87 4.18 -7.17
CA THR A 141 -12.59 4.46 -8.43
C THR A 141 -12.74 5.95 -8.68
N ARG A 142 -12.81 6.77 -7.61
CA ARG A 142 -12.95 8.23 -7.70
C ARG A 142 -11.61 8.91 -7.99
N TRP A 143 -10.57 8.56 -7.25
CA TRP A 143 -9.20 9.09 -7.40
C TRP A 143 -8.30 7.97 -7.91
N ASN A 144 -8.55 7.55 -9.15
CA ASN A 144 -7.86 6.42 -9.75
C ASN A 144 -6.50 6.84 -10.29
N TYR A 145 -5.46 6.59 -9.52
CA TYR A 145 -4.08 6.94 -9.90
C TYR A 145 -3.60 6.15 -11.12
N ARG A 146 -4.06 4.90 -11.30
CA ARG A 146 -3.79 4.10 -12.50
C ARG A 146 -4.33 4.81 -13.75
N LEU A 147 -5.57 5.29 -13.69
CA LEU A 147 -6.18 6.01 -14.80
C LEU A 147 -5.43 7.32 -15.10
N MET A 148 -5.04 8.08 -14.06
CA MET A 148 -4.27 9.32 -14.25
C MET A 148 -2.92 9.03 -14.93
N ALA A 149 -2.20 8.00 -14.49
CA ALA A 149 -0.92 7.63 -15.07
C ALA A 149 -1.09 7.09 -16.51
N SER A 150 -2.15 6.33 -16.81
CA SER A 150 -2.42 5.82 -18.16
C SER A 150 -2.66 6.93 -19.20
N GLN A 151 -3.01 8.15 -18.76
CA GLN A 151 -3.14 9.33 -19.63
C GLN A 151 -1.78 10.02 -19.91
N GLY A 152 -0.66 9.41 -19.55
CA GLY A 152 0.68 9.93 -19.81
C GLY A 152 1.22 10.87 -18.73
N TYR A 153 0.62 10.92 -17.55
CA TYR A 153 1.12 11.72 -16.43
C TYR A 153 2.02 10.89 -15.51
N ILE A 154 3.04 11.55 -14.95
CA ILE A 154 3.69 11.06 -13.73
C ILE A 154 2.84 11.52 -12.55
N VAL A 155 2.34 10.58 -11.73
CA VAL A 155 1.51 10.90 -10.57
C VAL A 155 2.37 10.81 -9.31
N ILE A 156 2.44 11.91 -8.55
CA ILE A 156 3.27 12.06 -7.35
C ILE A 156 2.37 12.16 -6.12
N LEU A 157 2.53 11.23 -5.18
CA LEU A 157 1.66 11.04 -4.03
C LEU A 157 2.49 11.12 -2.73
N PRO A 158 2.79 12.33 -2.23
CA PRO A 158 3.61 12.47 -1.03
C PRO A 158 2.80 12.18 0.24
N ASN A 159 3.35 11.37 1.12
CA ASN A 159 2.90 11.21 2.49
C ASN A 159 3.51 12.31 3.37
N ARG A 160 2.96 13.53 3.18
CA ARG A 160 3.43 14.76 3.84
C ARG A 160 3.28 14.72 5.36
N ARG A 161 3.80 15.72 6.03
CA ARG A 161 3.58 15.92 7.49
C ARG A 161 2.11 15.89 7.83
N GLY A 162 1.78 15.33 8.98
CA GLY A 162 0.42 15.05 9.39
C GLY A 162 -0.08 13.67 8.94
N THR A 163 0.65 12.99 8.04
CA THR A 163 0.30 11.62 7.63
C THR A 163 0.50 10.64 8.78
N THR A 164 -0.51 9.80 9.02
CA THR A 164 -0.42 8.66 9.94
C THR A 164 0.52 7.57 9.38
N ALA A 165 0.84 6.54 10.15
CA ALA A 165 1.71 5.42 9.78
C ALA A 165 3.23 5.70 9.72
N PHE A 166 3.68 6.94 9.89
CA PHE A 166 5.12 7.30 9.93
C PHE A 166 5.59 7.77 11.33
N GLY A 167 4.85 7.36 12.35
CA GLY A 167 5.10 7.70 13.74
C GLY A 167 4.41 8.99 14.20
N GLN A 168 4.18 9.07 15.51
CA GLN A 168 3.50 10.19 16.15
C GLN A 168 4.18 11.54 15.87
N PRO A 169 5.53 11.65 15.94
CA PRO A 169 6.20 12.93 15.66
C PRO A 169 6.00 13.45 14.23
N TRP A 170 5.76 12.57 13.24
CA TRP A 170 5.44 12.98 11.88
C TRP A 170 4.00 13.45 11.74
N CYS A 171 3.10 12.73 12.40
CA CYS A 171 1.66 13.03 12.41
C CYS A 171 1.35 14.37 13.06
N GLU A 172 2.01 14.70 14.18
CA GLU A 172 1.78 15.95 14.94
C GLU A 172 2.35 17.21 14.29
N GLN A 173 3.22 17.09 13.29
CA GLN A 173 3.84 18.26 12.63
C GLN A 173 2.89 19.07 11.74
N ILE A 174 1.61 18.78 11.75
CA ILE A 174 0.60 19.57 11.04
C ILE A 174 -0.19 20.49 11.98
N SER A 175 0.02 20.39 13.27
CA SER A 175 -0.64 21.18 14.31
C SER A 175 -0.05 22.58 14.41
#